data_75324aefb5f2fa016d3d1af7ac0dc04e
#
_entry.id   75324aefb5f2fa016d3d1af7ac0dc04e
#
_cell.length_a   1.000
_cell.length_b   1.000
_cell.length_c   1.000
_cell.angle_alpha   90.00
_cell.angle_beta   90.00
_cell.angle_gamma   90.00
#
_symmetry.space_group_name_H-M   'P 1'
#
loop_
_entity.id
_entity.type
_entity.pdbx_description
1 polymer ?
#
loop_
_entity_poly.entity_id
_entity_poly.type
_entity_poly.pdbx_seq_one_letter_code
_entity_poly.pdbx_strand_id
1 'polypeptide(L)'
;MVMRILIDATSLLLRSAGIKTYTYHWIQHLWQQAGNEQILTFPRISKLAALNHERSILSPAQTYPRLAVLYAANLLPALPLLRWMTASVDVFHVSTQIWNPPRNTKLTATIHDMTGHLMPELHTPGNVRAEATFAENVLRRANRLIAVSENTRADAVRVLGLDPERIEVIYSGISDVYFGAQALPAAKPYVLSLGTIEPRKNIDTLLDAWQGFRLRNDFDLLIAGATGWSSEKTLERLTSRPPPGVRYLGYVPEDELPGLTAGATAFIYPSLYEGFGFPVAQAMAAGVPVITSNTSCLPEIAGEGALLVDPRSPAEIQSALERLLTSPALQEQLRTAGRERAEQYRWEICARRSLDFFRRVG
;
A
#
# COMPACT_ATOMS: atom_id res chain seq x y z
N MET A 1 -15.67 1.02 -31.36
CA MET A 1 -14.69 -0.05 -31.07
C MET A 1 -14.68 -0.29 -29.56
N VAL A 2 -14.49 -1.53 -29.13
CA VAL A 2 -14.32 -1.86 -27.70
C VAL A 2 -12.89 -1.48 -27.30
N MET A 3 -12.74 -0.59 -26.33
CA MET A 3 -11.43 -0.18 -25.82
C MET A 3 -10.78 -1.35 -25.03
N ARG A 4 -9.54 -1.70 -25.36
CA ARG A 4 -8.79 -2.80 -24.76
C ARG A 4 -7.66 -2.27 -23.89
N ILE A 5 -7.77 -2.51 -22.58
CA ILE A 5 -6.84 -2.05 -21.56
C ILE A 5 -6.10 -3.26 -21.00
N LEU A 6 -4.77 -3.27 -21.11
CA LEU A 6 -3.91 -4.30 -20.54
C LEU A 6 -3.28 -3.80 -19.26
N ILE A 7 -3.51 -4.48 -18.14
CA ILE A 7 -3.01 -4.13 -16.81
C ILE A 7 -1.83 -5.03 -16.44
N ASP A 8 -0.73 -4.43 -15.99
CA ASP A 8 0.38 -5.16 -15.39
C ASP A 8 -0.06 -5.79 -14.06
N ALA A 9 -0.16 -7.11 -14.07
CA ALA A 9 -0.54 -7.94 -12.92
C ALA A 9 0.64 -8.74 -12.35
N THR A 10 1.87 -8.39 -12.69
CA THR A 10 3.08 -9.14 -12.30
C THR A 10 3.31 -9.17 -10.80
N SER A 11 2.89 -8.12 -10.07
CA SER A 11 2.93 -8.08 -8.59
C SER A 11 2.15 -9.23 -7.94
N LEU A 12 1.10 -9.75 -8.59
CA LEU A 12 0.30 -10.89 -8.10
C LEU A 12 1.09 -12.21 -8.10
N LEU A 13 2.16 -12.29 -8.85
CA LEU A 13 3.02 -13.48 -8.96
C LEU A 13 4.19 -13.47 -7.97
N LEU A 14 4.47 -12.34 -7.34
CA LEU A 14 5.64 -12.13 -6.49
C LEU A 14 5.23 -12.02 -5.01
N ARG A 15 6.20 -12.19 -4.11
CA ARG A 15 6.04 -11.80 -2.72
C ARG A 15 5.99 -10.26 -2.64
N SER A 16 4.89 -9.72 -2.19
CA SER A 16 4.66 -8.28 -2.04
C SER A 16 3.44 -8.03 -1.16
N ALA A 17 3.38 -6.91 -0.45
CA ALA A 17 2.25 -6.51 0.37
C ALA A 17 1.39 -5.44 -0.32
N GLY A 18 1.62 -4.17 -0.07
CA GLY A 18 0.76 -3.06 -0.51
C GLY A 18 0.45 -3.02 -2.01
N ILE A 19 1.48 -3.16 -2.86
CA ILE A 19 1.29 -3.15 -4.32
C ILE A 19 0.46 -4.35 -4.79
N LYS A 20 0.66 -5.50 -4.17
CA LYS A 20 -0.12 -6.71 -4.50
C LYS A 20 -1.59 -6.55 -4.08
N THR A 21 -1.85 -6.03 -2.89
CA THR A 21 -3.20 -5.68 -2.42
C THR A 21 -3.87 -4.71 -3.39
N TYR A 22 -3.15 -3.63 -3.77
CA TYR A 22 -3.64 -2.67 -4.75
C TYR A 22 -4.02 -3.35 -6.07
N THR A 23 -3.08 -4.06 -6.69
CA THR A 23 -3.28 -4.69 -8.01
C THR A 23 -4.42 -5.70 -7.99
N TYR A 24 -4.52 -6.50 -6.91
CA TYR A 24 -5.55 -7.53 -6.75
C TYR A 24 -6.96 -6.92 -6.73
N HIS A 25 -7.22 -6.02 -5.79
CA HIS A 25 -8.55 -5.42 -5.65
C HIS A 25 -8.89 -4.48 -6.79
N TRP A 26 -7.89 -3.74 -7.30
CA TRP A 26 -8.09 -2.85 -8.42
C TRP A 26 -8.55 -3.59 -9.68
N ILE A 27 -7.86 -4.68 -10.05
CA ILE A 27 -8.24 -5.53 -11.20
C ILE A 27 -9.65 -6.12 -10.98
N GLN A 28 -9.92 -6.62 -9.77
CA GLN A 28 -11.22 -7.18 -9.42
C GLN A 28 -12.36 -6.18 -9.67
N HIS A 29 -12.22 -4.94 -9.19
CA HIS A 29 -13.24 -3.92 -9.32
C HIS A 29 -13.29 -3.32 -10.74
N LEU A 30 -12.17 -3.25 -11.45
CA LEU A 30 -12.16 -2.91 -12.88
C LEU A 30 -12.96 -3.92 -13.69
N TRP A 31 -12.82 -5.22 -13.45
CA TRP A 31 -13.61 -6.25 -14.12
C TRP A 31 -15.11 -6.15 -13.81
N GLN A 32 -15.45 -5.80 -12.57
CA GLN A 32 -16.86 -5.65 -12.15
C GLN A 32 -17.53 -4.41 -12.76
N GLN A 33 -16.77 -3.33 -12.98
CA GLN A 33 -17.31 -2.04 -13.43
C GLN A 33 -17.06 -1.74 -14.90
N ALA A 34 -16.27 -2.56 -15.59
CA ALA A 34 -16.04 -2.43 -17.03
C ALA A 34 -17.39 -2.50 -17.78
N GLY A 35 -17.69 -1.46 -18.54
CA GLY A 35 -18.87 -1.41 -19.42
C GLY A 35 -18.54 -1.97 -20.79
N ASN A 36 -18.14 -1.08 -21.69
CA ASN A 36 -17.69 -1.44 -23.04
C ASN A 36 -16.19 -1.66 -23.15
N GLU A 37 -15.45 -1.54 -22.04
CA GLU A 37 -13.99 -1.78 -21.99
C GLU A 37 -13.69 -3.26 -21.79
N GLN A 38 -12.63 -3.74 -22.43
CA GLN A 38 -12.08 -5.06 -22.17
C GLN A 38 -10.82 -4.94 -21.30
N ILE A 39 -10.95 -5.31 -20.03
CA ILE A 39 -9.83 -5.31 -19.09
C ILE A 39 -9.07 -6.64 -19.19
N LEU A 40 -7.85 -6.58 -19.65
CA LEU A 40 -6.93 -7.69 -19.80
C LEU A 40 -5.80 -7.57 -18.78
N THR A 41 -5.13 -8.67 -18.46
CA THR A 41 -3.97 -8.67 -17.56
C THR A 41 -2.71 -9.20 -18.24
N PHE A 42 -1.58 -8.62 -17.89
CA PHE A 42 -0.26 -9.17 -18.21
C PHE A 42 0.49 -9.53 -16.91
N PRO A 43 0.93 -10.76 -16.72
CA PRO A 43 0.60 -11.94 -17.54
C PRO A 43 -0.88 -12.27 -17.49
N ARG A 44 -1.36 -13.00 -18.49
CA ARG A 44 -2.80 -13.32 -18.59
C ARG A 44 -3.29 -14.11 -17.36
N ILE A 45 -4.19 -13.50 -16.62
CA ILE A 45 -4.91 -14.06 -15.47
C ILE A 45 -6.39 -13.86 -15.78
N SER A 46 -7.16 -14.93 -15.83
CA SER A 46 -8.60 -14.88 -16.12
C SER A 46 -9.47 -14.97 -14.88
N LYS A 47 -8.90 -15.36 -13.75
CA LYS A 47 -9.59 -15.48 -12.46
C LYS A 47 -8.58 -15.24 -11.35
N LEU A 48 -8.93 -14.41 -10.38
CA LEU A 48 -8.14 -14.19 -9.18
C LEU A 48 -8.44 -15.32 -8.17
N ALA A 49 -7.38 -15.98 -7.70
CA ALA A 49 -7.48 -16.85 -6.53
C ALA A 49 -7.38 -16.00 -5.25
N ALA A 50 -7.51 -16.60 -4.09
CA ALA A 50 -7.37 -15.90 -2.82
C ALA A 50 -6.05 -15.13 -2.72
N LEU A 51 -6.12 -13.89 -2.24
CA LEU A 51 -4.94 -13.04 -2.03
C LEU A 51 -4.00 -13.71 -1.02
N ASN A 52 -2.71 -13.70 -1.35
CA ASN A 52 -1.66 -14.18 -0.46
C ASN A 52 -0.38 -13.36 -0.69
N HIS A 53 0.15 -12.74 0.33
CA HIS A 53 1.30 -11.84 0.20
C HIS A 53 2.64 -12.57 0.12
N GLU A 54 2.72 -13.78 0.69
CA GLU A 54 3.97 -14.54 0.77
C GLU A 54 4.27 -15.35 -0.51
N ARG A 55 3.25 -15.63 -1.33
CA ARG A 55 3.40 -16.45 -2.53
C ARG A 55 2.53 -15.96 -3.68
N SER A 56 2.82 -16.44 -4.90
CA SER A 56 1.97 -16.20 -6.07
C SER A 56 0.52 -16.61 -5.80
N ILE A 57 -0.45 -15.87 -6.39
CA ILE A 57 -1.86 -16.27 -6.41
C ILE A 57 -2.14 -17.43 -7.38
N LEU A 58 -1.16 -17.81 -8.21
CA LEU A 58 -1.24 -18.91 -9.15
C LEU A 58 -0.40 -20.10 -8.64
N SER A 59 -0.68 -21.29 -9.16
CA SER A 59 0.15 -22.45 -8.90
C SER A 59 1.59 -22.26 -9.41
N PRO A 60 2.59 -22.95 -8.87
CA PRO A 60 3.97 -22.87 -9.36
C PRO A 60 4.10 -23.12 -10.86
N ALA A 61 3.41 -24.14 -11.39
CA ALA A 61 3.41 -24.49 -12.80
C ALA A 61 2.88 -23.37 -13.71
N GLN A 62 2.00 -22.51 -13.19
CA GLN A 62 1.47 -21.35 -13.90
C GLN A 62 2.33 -20.11 -13.69
N THR A 63 2.98 -19.98 -12.53
CA THR A 63 3.77 -18.81 -12.14
C THR A 63 5.11 -18.76 -12.88
N TYR A 64 5.89 -19.84 -12.85
CA TYR A 64 7.26 -19.80 -13.39
C TYR A 64 7.34 -19.48 -14.90
N PRO A 65 6.49 -20.04 -15.79
CA PRO A 65 6.52 -19.64 -17.19
C PRO A 65 6.20 -18.16 -17.41
N ARG A 66 5.29 -17.59 -16.61
CA ARG A 66 4.92 -16.17 -16.68
C ARG A 66 6.03 -15.25 -16.20
N LEU A 67 6.73 -15.64 -15.14
CA LEU A 67 7.93 -14.93 -14.70
C LEU A 67 9.06 -15.01 -15.72
N ALA A 68 9.24 -16.16 -16.38
CA ALA A 68 10.23 -16.28 -17.46
C ALA A 68 9.95 -15.31 -18.62
N VAL A 69 8.68 -15.17 -19.02
CA VAL A 69 8.26 -14.17 -20.03
C VAL A 69 8.53 -12.74 -19.55
N LEU A 70 8.24 -12.42 -18.30
CA LEU A 70 8.52 -11.11 -17.72
C LEU A 70 10.02 -10.80 -17.73
N TYR A 71 10.85 -11.73 -17.25
CA TYR A 71 12.30 -11.56 -17.24
C TYR A 71 12.87 -11.43 -18.66
N ALA A 72 12.40 -12.26 -19.61
CA ALA A 72 12.82 -12.14 -21.00
C ALA A 72 12.44 -10.78 -21.59
N ALA A 73 11.24 -10.26 -21.31
CA ALA A 73 10.79 -8.96 -21.77
C ALA A 73 11.63 -7.79 -21.20
N ASN A 74 12.10 -7.93 -19.96
CA ASN A 74 12.93 -6.90 -19.31
C ASN A 74 14.41 -6.98 -19.69
N LEU A 75 14.98 -8.19 -19.80
CA LEU A 75 16.40 -8.39 -20.04
C LEU A 75 16.76 -8.42 -21.54
N LEU A 76 15.81 -8.75 -22.39
CA LEU A 76 15.98 -8.87 -23.84
C LEU A 76 15.04 -7.90 -24.57
N PRO A 77 15.22 -6.59 -24.45
CA PRO A 77 14.32 -5.58 -25.01
C PRO A 77 14.28 -5.61 -26.56
N ALA A 78 15.28 -6.23 -27.19
CA ALA A 78 15.30 -6.46 -28.64
C ALA A 78 14.27 -7.51 -29.09
N LEU A 79 13.81 -8.38 -28.19
CA LEU A 79 12.77 -9.35 -28.53
C LEU A 79 11.39 -8.65 -28.54
N PRO A 80 10.59 -8.81 -29.60
CA PRO A 80 9.32 -8.10 -29.73
C PRO A 80 8.18 -8.71 -28.89
N LEU A 81 8.47 -9.42 -27.79
CA LEU A 81 7.49 -10.16 -27.00
C LEU A 81 6.32 -9.27 -26.51
N LEU A 82 6.65 -8.20 -25.80
CA LEU A 82 5.61 -7.26 -25.31
C LEU A 82 4.91 -6.56 -26.47
N ARG A 83 5.63 -6.22 -27.57
CA ARG A 83 5.05 -5.60 -28.74
C ARG A 83 3.98 -6.50 -29.39
N TRP A 84 4.21 -7.80 -29.48
CA TRP A 84 3.21 -8.73 -29.99
C TRP A 84 2.02 -8.87 -29.06
N MET A 85 2.28 -8.94 -27.74
CA MET A 85 1.23 -9.09 -26.75
C MET A 85 0.35 -7.84 -26.64
N THR A 86 0.86 -6.66 -27.00
CA THR A 86 0.14 -5.39 -26.99
C THR A 86 -0.34 -4.94 -28.38
N ALA A 87 -0.17 -5.74 -29.43
CA ALA A 87 -0.51 -5.35 -30.81
C ALA A 87 -1.99 -4.99 -31.01
N SER A 88 -2.88 -5.54 -30.19
CA SER A 88 -4.32 -5.28 -30.24
C SER A 88 -4.85 -4.59 -28.97
N VAL A 89 -3.99 -3.84 -28.28
CA VAL A 89 -4.30 -3.17 -27.00
C VAL A 89 -4.19 -1.67 -27.22
N ASP A 90 -5.20 -0.92 -26.76
CA ASP A 90 -5.24 0.53 -26.88
C ASP A 90 -4.38 1.20 -25.79
N VAL A 91 -4.49 0.71 -24.54
CA VAL A 91 -3.75 1.21 -23.39
C VAL A 91 -3.03 0.07 -22.68
N PHE A 92 -1.75 0.23 -22.41
CA PHE A 92 -0.98 -0.64 -21.54
C PHE A 92 -0.65 0.12 -20.25
N HIS A 93 -1.20 -0.35 -19.15
CA HIS A 93 -0.96 0.23 -17.82
C HIS A 93 0.07 -0.60 -17.05
N VAL A 94 1.14 0.05 -16.62
CA VAL A 94 2.28 -0.56 -15.92
C VAL A 94 2.32 -0.09 -14.47
N SER A 95 2.64 -0.99 -13.56
CA SER A 95 2.65 -0.70 -12.13
C SER A 95 4.05 -0.71 -11.52
N THR A 96 4.86 -1.76 -11.73
CA THR A 96 6.19 -1.84 -11.08
C THR A 96 7.23 -2.69 -11.79
N GLN A 97 6.85 -3.81 -12.39
CA GLN A 97 7.80 -4.86 -12.78
C GLN A 97 8.17 -4.85 -14.27
N ILE A 98 7.49 -4.05 -15.08
CA ILE A 98 7.78 -3.90 -16.49
C ILE A 98 8.70 -2.68 -16.67
N TRP A 99 9.95 -2.90 -17.04
CA TRP A 99 10.95 -1.84 -17.19
C TRP A 99 11.19 -1.42 -18.64
N ASN A 100 10.77 -2.24 -19.62
CA ASN A 100 10.90 -1.97 -21.04
C ASN A 100 9.54 -2.08 -21.75
N PRO A 101 8.60 -1.15 -21.47
CA PRO A 101 7.28 -1.18 -22.09
C PRO A 101 7.39 -0.91 -23.61
N PRO A 102 6.53 -1.55 -24.43
CA PRO A 102 6.52 -1.38 -25.89
C PRO A 102 6.10 0.05 -26.27
N ARG A 103 6.35 0.41 -27.56
CA ARG A 103 6.04 1.76 -28.09
C ARG A 103 4.83 1.78 -29.02
N ASN A 104 4.16 0.67 -29.20
CA ASN A 104 3.04 0.51 -30.13
C ASN A 104 1.66 0.65 -29.49
N THR A 105 1.58 1.03 -28.24
CA THR A 105 0.34 1.27 -27.50
C THR A 105 0.51 2.50 -26.60
N LYS A 106 -0.56 3.11 -26.19
CA LYS A 106 -0.52 4.20 -25.21
C LYS A 106 -0.10 3.65 -23.86
N LEU A 107 0.96 4.21 -23.31
CA LEU A 107 1.53 3.80 -22.03
C LEU A 107 0.97 4.65 -20.90
N THR A 108 0.47 4.00 -19.86
CA THR A 108 0.12 4.64 -18.58
C THR A 108 0.79 3.91 -17.43
N ALA A 109 0.97 4.55 -16.28
CA ALA A 109 1.53 3.90 -15.12
C ALA A 109 0.97 4.45 -13.81
N THR A 110 1.05 3.65 -12.74
CA THR A 110 0.78 4.10 -11.36
C THR A 110 2.09 4.40 -10.65
N ILE A 111 2.15 5.56 -9.99
CA ILE A 111 3.19 5.95 -9.04
C ILE A 111 2.68 5.59 -7.65
N HIS A 112 3.26 4.54 -7.05
CA HIS A 112 2.86 4.07 -5.72
C HIS A 112 3.50 4.87 -4.60
N ASP A 113 4.78 5.19 -4.73
CA ASP A 113 5.53 6.10 -3.85
C ASP A 113 6.82 6.57 -4.55
N MET A 114 7.62 7.36 -3.84
CA MET A 114 8.90 7.88 -4.30
C MET A 114 10.02 7.60 -3.29
N THR A 115 9.85 6.56 -2.45
CA THR A 115 10.74 6.29 -1.32
C THR A 115 12.16 5.95 -1.73
N GLY A 116 12.38 5.19 -2.79
CA GLY A 116 13.72 4.87 -3.26
C GLY A 116 14.50 6.08 -3.78
N HIS A 117 13.81 7.16 -4.17
CA HIS A 117 14.44 8.43 -4.55
C HIS A 117 14.63 9.37 -3.35
N LEU A 118 13.71 9.38 -2.39
CA LEU A 118 13.68 10.32 -1.27
C LEU A 118 14.43 9.82 -0.05
N MET A 119 14.44 8.51 0.16
CA MET A 119 15.03 7.83 1.33
C MET A 119 15.80 6.58 0.88
N PRO A 120 16.78 6.70 -0.04
CA PRO A 120 17.48 5.54 -0.59
C PRO A 120 18.20 4.72 0.49
N GLU A 121 18.59 5.35 1.60
CA GLU A 121 19.24 4.72 2.76
C GLU A 121 18.32 3.72 3.49
N LEU A 122 17.01 3.83 3.33
CA LEU A 122 16.02 2.90 3.90
C LEU A 122 15.72 1.71 3.00
N HIS A 123 16.38 1.64 1.82
CA HIS A 123 16.14 0.61 0.82
C HIS A 123 17.41 -0.18 0.49
N THR A 124 17.22 -1.36 -0.10
CA THR A 124 18.34 -2.10 -0.66
C THR A 124 18.84 -1.42 -1.95
N PRO A 125 20.15 -1.51 -2.28
CA PRO A 125 20.66 -0.94 -3.53
C PRO A 125 19.95 -1.49 -4.80
N GLY A 126 19.40 -2.70 -4.72
CA GLY A 126 18.62 -3.31 -5.78
C GLY A 126 17.27 -2.61 -5.99
N ASN A 127 16.57 -2.31 -4.90
CA ASN A 127 15.29 -1.59 -4.95
C ASN A 127 15.48 -0.17 -5.49
N VAL A 128 16.51 0.56 -5.03
CA VAL A 128 16.80 1.92 -5.51
C VAL A 128 17.07 1.91 -7.02
N ARG A 129 17.88 0.95 -7.51
CA ARG A 129 18.14 0.82 -8.95
C ARG A 129 16.90 0.46 -9.76
N ALA A 130 16.08 -0.45 -9.26
CA ALA A 130 14.83 -0.84 -9.93
C ALA A 130 13.87 0.33 -10.06
N GLU A 131 13.71 1.12 -9.00
CA GLU A 131 12.86 2.31 -8.99
C GLU A 131 13.39 3.40 -9.94
N ALA A 132 14.70 3.67 -9.94
CA ALA A 132 15.32 4.59 -10.88
C ALA A 132 15.13 4.14 -12.35
N THR A 133 15.29 2.85 -12.63
CA THR A 133 15.06 2.29 -13.96
C THR A 133 13.59 2.42 -14.38
N PHE A 134 12.65 2.18 -13.46
CA PHE A 134 11.23 2.34 -13.70
C PHE A 134 10.87 3.81 -13.97
N ALA A 135 11.43 4.74 -13.20
CA ALA A 135 11.23 6.17 -13.40
C ALA A 135 11.66 6.62 -14.81
N GLU A 136 12.86 6.25 -15.24
CA GLU A 136 13.40 6.64 -16.55
C GLU A 136 12.68 5.96 -17.73
N ASN A 137 12.44 4.66 -17.64
CA ASN A 137 11.93 3.89 -18.76
C ASN A 137 10.41 3.88 -18.87
N VAL A 138 9.71 4.14 -17.77
CA VAL A 138 8.25 4.08 -17.69
C VAL A 138 7.64 5.43 -17.37
N LEU A 139 7.92 6.02 -16.19
CA LEU A 139 7.21 7.21 -15.73
C LEU A 139 7.45 8.42 -16.65
N ARG A 140 8.69 8.66 -17.07
CA ARG A 140 9.02 9.74 -18.01
C ARG A 140 8.37 9.55 -19.39
N ARG A 141 8.16 8.32 -19.81
CA ARG A 141 7.63 7.97 -21.14
C ARG A 141 6.12 7.80 -21.19
N ALA A 142 5.48 7.56 -20.05
CA ALA A 142 4.04 7.35 -20.00
C ALA A 142 3.26 8.55 -20.57
N ASN A 143 2.21 8.29 -21.31
CA ASN A 143 1.31 9.34 -21.83
C ASN A 143 0.60 10.05 -20.68
N ARG A 144 0.11 9.29 -19.71
CA ARG A 144 -0.49 9.79 -18.47
C ARG A 144 -0.16 8.86 -17.31
N LEU A 145 -0.27 9.39 -16.09
CA LEU A 145 0.12 8.72 -14.85
C LEU A 145 -1.02 8.81 -13.83
N ILE A 146 -1.13 7.80 -13.01
CA ILE A 146 -1.94 7.81 -11.77
C ILE A 146 -0.97 7.95 -10.61
N ALA A 147 -1.20 8.90 -9.70
CA ALA A 147 -0.57 8.96 -8.39
C ALA A 147 -1.58 8.54 -7.33
N VAL A 148 -1.15 7.75 -6.34
CA VAL A 148 -2.04 7.22 -5.30
C VAL A 148 -2.38 8.22 -4.19
N SER A 149 -1.75 9.41 -4.22
CA SER A 149 -2.03 10.55 -3.33
C SER A 149 -1.52 11.86 -3.95
N GLU A 150 -1.98 13.01 -3.45
CA GLU A 150 -1.46 14.33 -3.84
C GLU A 150 0.01 14.48 -3.42
N ASN A 151 0.37 13.94 -2.25
CA ASN A 151 1.77 13.92 -1.82
C ASN A 151 2.65 13.16 -2.84
N THR A 152 2.23 11.98 -3.28
CA THR A 152 2.98 11.18 -4.28
C THR A 152 3.07 11.94 -5.61
N ARG A 153 2.01 12.63 -6.04
CA ARG A 153 2.02 13.50 -7.22
C ARG A 153 3.05 14.61 -7.07
N ALA A 154 2.99 15.34 -5.95
CA ALA A 154 3.91 16.44 -5.67
C ALA A 154 5.38 15.98 -5.65
N ASP A 155 5.65 14.84 -5.02
CA ASP A 155 6.99 14.26 -4.96
C ASP A 155 7.48 13.82 -6.35
N ALA A 156 6.64 13.20 -7.17
CA ALA A 156 7.01 12.81 -8.53
C ALA A 156 7.34 14.03 -9.42
N VAL A 157 6.57 15.11 -9.29
CA VAL A 157 6.87 16.38 -9.96
C VAL A 157 8.20 16.96 -9.47
N ARG A 158 8.38 17.05 -8.15
CA ARG A 158 9.58 17.64 -7.52
C ARG A 158 10.85 16.84 -7.80
N VAL A 159 10.78 15.51 -7.72
CA VAL A 159 11.98 14.65 -7.78
C VAL A 159 12.34 14.27 -9.21
N LEU A 160 11.34 13.97 -10.04
CA LEU A 160 11.56 13.52 -11.41
C LEU A 160 11.33 14.62 -12.46
N GLY A 161 10.83 15.80 -12.08
CA GLY A 161 10.49 16.86 -13.02
C GLY A 161 9.37 16.46 -13.98
N LEU A 162 8.43 15.64 -13.54
CA LEU A 162 7.30 15.23 -14.37
C LEU A 162 6.30 16.37 -14.50
N ASP A 163 5.66 16.45 -15.68
CA ASP A 163 4.59 17.40 -15.93
C ASP A 163 3.36 17.07 -15.06
N PRO A 164 2.92 17.98 -14.17
CA PRO A 164 1.77 17.74 -13.29
C PRO A 164 0.46 17.51 -14.05
N GLU A 165 0.30 18.04 -15.26
CA GLU A 165 -0.89 17.84 -16.09
C GLU A 165 -1.02 16.40 -16.62
N ARG A 166 0.07 15.65 -16.59
CA ARG A 166 0.07 14.22 -16.95
C ARG A 166 -0.28 13.31 -15.79
N ILE A 167 -0.36 13.83 -14.55
CA ILE A 167 -0.52 13.03 -13.34
C ILE A 167 -1.89 13.31 -12.75
N GLU A 168 -2.75 12.31 -12.73
CA GLU A 168 -4.04 12.33 -12.04
C GLU A 168 -3.95 11.61 -10.70
N VAL A 169 -4.47 12.23 -9.63
CA VAL A 169 -4.55 11.57 -8.33
C VAL A 169 -5.80 10.70 -8.26
N ILE A 170 -5.58 9.41 -8.09
CA ILE A 170 -6.65 8.42 -7.85
C ILE A 170 -6.26 7.63 -6.62
N TYR A 171 -6.91 7.93 -5.50
CA TYR A 171 -6.66 7.24 -4.24
C TYR A 171 -6.90 5.74 -4.35
N SER A 172 -6.09 4.96 -3.65
CA SER A 172 -6.29 3.51 -3.53
C SER A 172 -7.59 3.20 -2.78
N GLY A 173 -8.17 2.04 -3.07
CA GLY A 173 -9.37 1.57 -2.37
C GLY A 173 -9.02 0.77 -1.10
N ILE A 174 -10.01 0.65 -0.21
CA ILE A 174 -9.99 -0.23 0.96
C ILE A 174 -11.02 -1.33 0.76
N SER A 175 -10.66 -2.55 1.12
CA SER A 175 -11.56 -3.70 1.02
C SER A 175 -12.78 -3.53 1.94
N ASP A 176 -13.97 -3.85 1.42
CA ASP A 176 -15.24 -3.74 2.13
C ASP A 176 -15.28 -4.53 3.44
N VAL A 177 -14.45 -5.58 3.56
CA VAL A 177 -14.35 -6.38 4.79
C VAL A 177 -13.93 -5.56 6.02
N TYR A 178 -13.25 -4.41 5.84
CA TYR A 178 -12.89 -3.53 6.95
C TYR A 178 -14.07 -2.66 7.42
N PHE A 179 -14.97 -2.24 6.53
CA PHE A 179 -16.12 -1.38 6.86
C PHE A 179 -17.19 -2.10 7.72
N GLY A 180 -17.19 -3.42 7.73
CA GLY A 180 -18.11 -4.23 8.54
C GLY A 180 -17.40 -5.19 9.48
N ALA A 181 -16.11 -4.98 9.74
CA ALA A 181 -15.30 -5.88 10.51
C ALA A 181 -15.81 -6.06 11.95
N GLN A 182 -15.92 -7.31 12.37
CA GLN A 182 -16.26 -7.65 13.75
C GLN A 182 -14.99 -7.86 14.55
N ALA A 183 -14.92 -7.27 15.75
CA ALA A 183 -13.77 -7.39 16.63
C ALA A 183 -13.49 -8.84 17.02
N LEU A 184 -12.25 -9.29 16.91
CA LEU A 184 -11.81 -10.54 17.50
C LEU A 184 -11.71 -10.37 19.03
N PRO A 185 -12.14 -11.39 19.82
CA PRO A 185 -12.00 -11.36 21.25
C PRO A 185 -10.53 -11.23 21.67
N ALA A 186 -10.26 -10.37 22.65
CA ALA A 186 -8.93 -10.21 23.23
C ALA A 186 -9.03 -10.29 24.76
N ALA A 187 -8.07 -10.94 25.38
CA ALA A 187 -8.01 -11.06 26.84
C ALA A 187 -7.68 -9.74 27.54
N LYS A 188 -7.02 -8.82 26.81
CA LYS A 188 -6.61 -7.50 27.30
C LYS A 188 -6.79 -6.47 26.19
N PRO A 189 -7.18 -5.22 26.50
CA PRO A 189 -7.21 -4.15 25.51
C PRO A 189 -5.83 -3.94 24.88
N TYR A 190 -5.80 -3.61 23.59
CA TYR A 190 -4.54 -3.46 22.87
C TYR A 190 -4.51 -2.27 21.89
N VAL A 191 -3.30 -1.78 21.68
CA VAL A 191 -2.94 -0.90 20.58
C VAL A 191 -2.34 -1.74 19.47
N LEU A 192 -2.77 -1.53 18.25
CA LEU A 192 -2.28 -2.30 17.08
C LEU A 192 -1.38 -1.43 16.20
N SER A 193 -0.26 -2.01 15.76
CA SER A 193 0.55 -1.50 14.66
C SER A 193 0.68 -2.59 13.59
N LEU A 194 0.43 -2.26 12.32
CA LEU A 194 0.38 -3.23 11.23
C LEU A 194 1.28 -2.80 10.06
N GLY A 195 2.14 -3.69 9.62
CA GLY A 195 2.97 -3.49 8.42
C GLY A 195 4.23 -4.34 8.43
N THR A 196 4.83 -4.54 7.26
CA THR A 196 6.13 -5.21 7.13
C THR A 196 7.15 -4.58 8.06
N ILE A 197 7.92 -5.39 8.78
CA ILE A 197 8.97 -4.90 9.66
C ILE A 197 10.15 -4.44 8.81
N GLU A 198 10.24 -3.14 8.58
CA GLU A 198 11.26 -2.46 7.78
C GLU A 198 11.55 -1.07 8.37
N PRO A 199 12.72 -0.47 8.13
CA PRO A 199 13.12 0.80 8.77
C PRO A 199 12.12 1.93 8.58
N ARG A 200 11.49 2.04 7.42
CA ARG A 200 10.51 3.06 7.07
C ARG A 200 9.27 3.05 7.96
N LYS A 201 8.88 1.88 8.48
CA LYS A 201 7.73 1.74 9.39
C LYS A 201 8.01 2.22 10.82
N ASN A 202 9.29 2.47 11.12
CA ASN A 202 9.72 3.17 12.32
C ASN A 202 9.27 2.52 13.65
N ILE A 203 9.26 1.20 13.65
CA ILE A 203 8.86 0.41 14.83
C ILE A 203 9.77 0.67 16.03
N ASP A 204 11.06 0.96 15.82
CA ASP A 204 11.99 1.24 16.90
C ASP A 204 11.59 2.48 17.70
N THR A 205 11.20 3.57 17.06
CA THR A 205 10.70 4.77 17.76
C THR A 205 9.39 4.49 18.49
N LEU A 206 8.51 3.64 17.93
CA LEU A 206 7.30 3.19 18.63
C LEU A 206 7.62 2.40 19.90
N LEU A 207 8.61 1.50 19.85
CA LEU A 207 9.05 0.74 21.02
C LEU A 207 9.65 1.66 22.10
N ASP A 208 10.42 2.69 21.72
CA ASP A 208 10.95 3.68 22.64
C ASP A 208 9.82 4.49 23.32
N ALA A 209 8.83 4.93 22.55
CA ALA A 209 7.65 5.60 23.08
C ALA A 209 6.85 4.70 24.03
N TRP A 210 6.68 3.41 23.68
CA TRP A 210 5.97 2.45 24.51
C TRP A 210 6.67 2.19 25.85
N GLN A 211 8.01 2.18 25.86
CA GLN A 211 8.78 2.00 27.08
C GLN A 211 8.49 3.10 28.13
N GLY A 212 8.30 4.35 27.70
CA GLY A 212 7.94 5.48 28.54
C GLY A 212 6.44 5.59 28.86
N PHE A 213 5.58 4.82 28.17
CA PHE A 213 4.14 4.94 28.28
C PHE A 213 3.62 4.45 29.64
N ARG A 214 2.91 5.33 30.37
CA ARG A 214 2.49 5.07 31.76
C ARG A 214 1.45 3.97 31.89
N LEU A 215 0.55 3.83 30.92
CA LEU A 215 -0.53 2.83 30.92
C LEU A 215 -0.13 1.52 30.22
N ARG A 216 1.14 1.28 29.94
CA ARG A 216 1.61 0.05 29.28
C ARG A 216 1.26 -1.26 30.02
N ASN A 217 0.93 -1.17 31.31
CA ASN A 217 0.47 -2.33 32.07
C ASN A 217 -1.02 -2.62 31.86
N ASP A 218 -1.81 -1.65 31.39
CA ASP A 218 -3.26 -1.77 31.18
C ASP A 218 -3.57 -2.18 29.74
N PHE A 219 -2.62 -1.99 28.81
CA PHE A 219 -2.76 -2.31 27.39
C PHE A 219 -1.60 -3.21 26.91
N ASP A 220 -1.87 -3.97 25.86
CA ASP A 220 -0.81 -4.60 25.07
C ASP A 220 -0.53 -3.76 23.80
N LEU A 221 0.71 -3.76 23.31
CA LEU A 221 1.07 -3.28 21.99
C LEU A 221 1.26 -4.50 21.09
N LEU A 222 0.32 -4.71 20.17
CA LEU A 222 0.42 -5.76 19.17
C LEU A 222 1.07 -5.22 17.91
N ILE A 223 2.15 -5.85 17.48
CA ILE A 223 2.84 -5.52 16.24
C ILE A 223 2.69 -6.71 15.29
N ALA A 224 1.99 -6.48 14.16
CA ALA A 224 1.71 -7.51 13.17
C ALA A 224 2.34 -7.16 11.82
N GLY A 225 2.98 -8.14 11.19
CA GLY A 225 3.56 -8.01 9.87
C GLY A 225 4.72 -8.97 9.63
N ALA A 226 4.95 -9.29 8.36
CA ALA A 226 6.07 -10.13 7.97
C ALA A 226 7.42 -9.38 8.11
N THR A 227 8.49 -10.16 8.19
CA THR A 227 9.87 -9.63 8.16
C THR A 227 10.19 -9.03 6.80
N GLY A 228 10.65 -7.79 6.79
CA GLY A 228 11.17 -7.06 5.62
C GLY A 228 12.70 -7.02 5.59
N TRP A 229 13.23 -6.07 4.84
CA TRP A 229 14.69 -5.85 4.74
C TRP A 229 15.19 -4.95 5.87
N SER A 230 16.49 -5.09 6.20
CA SER A 230 17.19 -4.29 7.23
C SER A 230 16.43 -4.22 8.56
N SER A 231 15.81 -5.35 8.95
CA SER A 231 14.94 -5.44 10.12
C SER A 231 15.55 -6.20 11.29
N GLU A 232 16.78 -6.67 11.19
CA GLU A 232 17.41 -7.59 12.14
C GLU A 232 17.42 -7.03 13.57
N LYS A 233 17.82 -5.75 13.75
CA LYS A 233 17.84 -5.08 15.05
C LYS A 233 16.45 -4.91 15.65
N THR A 234 15.50 -4.48 14.82
CA THR A 234 14.10 -4.32 15.24
C THR A 234 13.50 -5.66 15.63
N LEU A 235 13.76 -6.72 14.85
CA LEU A 235 13.30 -8.07 15.18
C LEU A 235 13.93 -8.59 16.47
N GLU A 236 15.20 -8.34 16.73
CA GLU A 236 15.84 -8.69 18.00
C GLU A 236 15.12 -8.03 19.17
N ARG A 237 14.78 -6.75 19.07
CA ARG A 237 13.99 -6.02 20.10
C ARG A 237 12.59 -6.61 20.28
N LEU A 238 11.96 -7.08 19.20
CA LEU A 238 10.61 -7.63 19.23
C LEU A 238 10.54 -9.07 19.75
N THR A 239 11.58 -9.87 19.55
CA THR A 239 11.56 -11.31 19.84
C THR A 239 12.41 -11.71 21.04
N SER A 240 13.63 -11.17 21.17
CA SER A 240 14.58 -11.57 22.19
C SER A 240 14.42 -10.81 23.49
N ARG A 241 14.07 -9.53 23.42
CA ARG A 241 13.90 -8.63 24.59
C ARG A 241 12.78 -7.61 24.37
N PRO A 242 11.52 -8.08 24.15
CA PRO A 242 10.42 -7.16 23.95
C PRO A 242 10.17 -6.31 25.22
N PRO A 243 9.88 -5.02 25.04
CA PRO A 243 9.41 -4.21 26.16
C PRO A 243 8.13 -4.82 26.79
N PRO A 244 7.88 -4.61 28.10
CA PRO A 244 6.68 -5.12 28.75
C PRO A 244 5.40 -4.72 28.00
N GLY A 245 4.52 -5.70 27.79
CA GLY A 245 3.25 -5.51 27.06
C GLY A 245 3.39 -5.51 25.54
N VAL A 246 4.59 -5.60 24.97
CA VAL A 246 4.79 -5.71 23.51
C VAL A 246 4.70 -7.17 23.07
N ARG A 247 3.90 -7.42 22.03
CA ARG A 247 3.75 -8.75 21.42
C ARG A 247 3.90 -8.65 19.90
N TYR A 248 4.89 -9.33 19.36
CA TYR A 248 5.07 -9.47 17.92
C TYR A 248 4.31 -10.71 17.42
N LEU A 249 3.37 -10.50 16.51
CA LEU A 249 2.49 -11.56 15.98
C LEU A 249 3.06 -12.22 14.72
N GLY A 250 4.10 -11.63 14.12
CA GLY A 250 4.56 -12.09 12.81
C GLY A 250 3.55 -11.77 11.71
N TYR A 251 3.58 -12.56 10.64
CA TYR A 251 2.60 -12.47 9.56
C TYR A 251 1.22 -12.93 10.06
N VAL A 252 0.22 -12.11 9.84
CA VAL A 252 -1.18 -12.40 10.13
C VAL A 252 -1.91 -12.61 8.79
N PRO A 253 -2.69 -13.67 8.62
CA PRO A 253 -3.47 -13.92 7.41
C PRO A 253 -4.46 -12.79 7.10
N GLU A 254 -4.71 -12.57 5.80
CA GLU A 254 -5.57 -11.48 5.31
C GLU A 254 -7.00 -11.52 5.85
N ASP A 255 -7.54 -12.73 6.06
CA ASP A 255 -8.88 -12.96 6.58
C ASP A 255 -9.01 -12.69 8.08
N GLU A 256 -7.90 -12.70 8.82
CA GLU A 256 -7.87 -12.36 10.25
C GLU A 256 -7.61 -10.86 10.51
N LEU A 257 -6.95 -10.16 9.57
CA LEU A 257 -6.57 -8.76 9.74
C LEU A 257 -7.74 -7.81 10.03
N PRO A 258 -8.91 -7.91 9.36
CA PRO A 258 -10.03 -7.02 9.65
C PRO A 258 -10.52 -7.16 11.09
N GLY A 259 -10.66 -8.38 11.58
CA GLY A 259 -11.10 -8.65 12.95
C GLY A 259 -10.08 -8.23 14.01
N LEU A 260 -8.80 -8.50 13.75
CA LEU A 260 -7.69 -8.02 14.59
C LEU A 260 -7.66 -6.47 14.62
N THR A 261 -7.90 -5.83 13.48
CA THR A 261 -7.94 -4.36 13.41
C THR A 261 -9.13 -3.81 14.20
N ALA A 262 -10.34 -4.31 13.93
CA ALA A 262 -11.57 -3.85 14.57
C ALA A 262 -11.57 -4.05 16.10
N GLY A 263 -10.82 -5.04 16.62
CA GLY A 263 -10.69 -5.30 18.06
C GLY A 263 -9.71 -4.37 18.77
N ALA A 264 -8.92 -3.58 18.05
CA ALA A 264 -7.96 -2.66 18.67
C ALA A 264 -8.64 -1.46 19.35
N THR A 265 -8.17 -1.10 20.54
CA THR A 265 -8.58 0.12 21.23
C THR A 265 -8.08 1.37 20.51
N ALA A 266 -6.89 1.29 19.94
CA ALA A 266 -6.30 2.31 19.06
C ALA A 266 -5.38 1.66 18.03
N PHE A 267 -5.22 2.32 16.90
CA PHE A 267 -4.26 1.95 15.86
C PHE A 267 -3.14 2.98 15.83
N ILE A 268 -1.89 2.55 15.77
CA ILE A 268 -0.73 3.44 15.70
C ILE A 268 0.16 3.10 14.52
N TYR A 269 0.50 4.15 13.74
CA TYR A 269 1.28 3.97 12.53
C TYR A 269 2.27 5.13 12.31
N PRO A 270 3.42 5.13 13.00
CA PRO A 270 4.40 6.22 12.95
C PRO A 270 5.38 6.07 11.79
N SER A 271 4.90 5.67 10.60
CA SER A 271 5.74 5.50 9.42
C SER A 271 6.40 6.81 9.02
N LEU A 272 7.65 6.74 8.58
CA LEU A 272 8.42 7.91 8.13
C LEU A 272 7.93 8.43 6.79
N TYR A 273 7.46 7.53 5.92
CA TYR A 273 6.94 7.87 4.60
C TYR A 273 6.01 6.79 4.08
N GLU A 274 4.93 7.18 3.40
CA GLU A 274 4.01 6.31 2.66
C GLU A 274 3.57 6.99 1.36
N GLY A 275 3.21 6.18 0.36
CA GLY A 275 2.54 6.69 -0.82
C GLY A 275 1.03 6.85 -0.65
N PHE A 276 0.38 5.93 0.12
CA PHE A 276 -1.04 5.99 0.47
C PHE A 276 -1.32 5.71 1.95
N GLY A 277 -0.69 4.69 2.55
CA GLY A 277 -0.93 4.36 3.95
C GLY A 277 -2.16 3.47 4.15
N PHE A 278 -2.23 2.33 3.43
CA PHE A 278 -3.31 1.34 3.57
C PHE A 278 -3.68 1.03 5.02
N PRO A 279 -2.73 0.76 5.95
CA PRO A 279 -3.09 0.40 7.31
C PRO A 279 -3.86 1.48 8.06
N VAL A 280 -3.56 2.77 7.80
CA VAL A 280 -4.28 3.91 8.39
C VAL A 280 -5.72 3.93 7.89
N ALA A 281 -5.92 3.88 6.56
CA ALA A 281 -7.24 3.90 5.95
C ALA A 281 -8.06 2.65 6.33
N GLN A 282 -7.44 1.48 6.46
CA GLN A 282 -8.06 0.24 6.94
C GLN A 282 -8.54 0.33 8.39
N ALA A 283 -7.71 0.90 9.28
CA ALA A 283 -8.08 1.12 10.67
C ALA A 283 -9.25 2.10 10.81
N MET A 284 -9.24 3.19 10.02
CA MET A 284 -10.33 4.14 9.94
C MET A 284 -11.63 3.48 9.45
N ALA A 285 -11.57 2.68 8.38
CA ALA A 285 -12.71 1.93 7.85
C ALA A 285 -13.27 0.94 8.89
N ALA A 286 -12.42 0.28 9.67
CA ALA A 286 -12.81 -0.59 10.77
C ALA A 286 -13.35 0.17 12.00
N GLY A 287 -13.33 1.51 11.97
CA GLY A 287 -13.79 2.36 13.06
C GLY A 287 -12.89 2.34 14.28
N VAL A 288 -11.59 2.26 14.09
CA VAL A 288 -10.59 2.30 15.16
C VAL A 288 -9.96 3.69 15.20
N PRO A 289 -9.85 4.32 16.38
CA PRO A 289 -9.15 5.59 16.54
C PRO A 289 -7.68 5.47 16.13
N VAL A 290 -7.17 6.41 15.34
CA VAL A 290 -5.85 6.33 14.71
C VAL A 290 -4.90 7.38 15.28
N ILE A 291 -3.64 6.98 15.51
CA ILE A 291 -2.47 7.85 15.66
C ILE A 291 -1.56 7.58 14.48
N THR A 292 -1.16 8.61 13.74
CA THR A 292 -0.26 8.43 12.60
C THR A 292 0.68 9.62 12.44
N SER A 293 1.64 9.53 11.51
CA SER A 293 2.63 10.57 11.29
C SER A 293 2.06 11.82 10.65
N ASN A 294 2.64 12.97 10.97
CA ASN A 294 2.37 14.26 10.32
C ASN A 294 3.17 14.46 9.03
N THR A 295 3.70 13.38 8.43
CA THR A 295 4.57 13.41 7.25
C THR A 295 4.00 12.63 6.08
N SER A 296 4.54 12.88 4.88
CA SER A 296 4.14 12.23 3.62
C SER A 296 2.63 12.37 3.33
N CYS A 297 2.00 11.34 2.77
CA CYS A 297 0.57 11.33 2.49
C CYS A 297 -0.31 11.08 3.72
N LEU A 298 0.25 10.74 4.89
CA LEU A 298 -0.53 10.30 6.05
C LEU A 298 -1.49 11.37 6.58
N PRO A 299 -1.13 12.67 6.67
CA PRO A 299 -2.09 13.73 7.01
C PRO A 299 -3.21 13.87 5.98
N GLU A 300 -2.88 13.77 4.69
CA GLU A 300 -3.83 13.82 3.58
C GLU A 300 -4.85 12.66 3.67
N ILE A 301 -4.38 11.46 3.94
CA ILE A 301 -5.24 10.27 4.03
C ILE A 301 -6.09 10.29 5.29
N ALA A 302 -5.50 10.66 6.42
CA ALA A 302 -6.19 10.66 7.71
C ALA A 302 -7.24 11.78 7.83
N GLY A 303 -6.98 12.95 7.27
CA GLY A 303 -7.83 14.14 7.49
C GLY A 303 -8.02 14.39 8.99
N GLU A 304 -9.25 14.62 9.42
CA GLU A 304 -9.64 14.81 10.83
C GLU A 304 -9.78 13.47 11.61
N GLY A 305 -9.59 12.32 10.93
CA GLY A 305 -9.82 10.98 11.51
C GLY A 305 -8.64 10.42 12.30
N ALA A 306 -7.57 11.18 12.54
CA ALA A 306 -6.41 10.71 13.32
C ALA A 306 -5.75 11.82 14.13
N LEU A 307 -5.04 11.41 15.21
CA LEU A 307 -4.03 12.25 15.84
C LEU A 307 -2.74 12.18 15.02
N LEU A 308 -2.20 13.34 14.68
CA LEU A 308 -0.94 13.46 13.93
C LEU A 308 0.21 13.72 14.90
N VAL A 309 1.33 13.01 14.71
CA VAL A 309 2.54 13.13 15.52
C VAL A 309 3.79 13.22 14.64
N ASP A 310 4.85 13.84 15.17
CA ASP A 310 6.18 13.68 14.55
C ASP A 310 6.66 12.23 14.77
N PRO A 311 6.84 11.44 13.70
CA PRO A 311 7.27 10.05 13.83
C PRO A 311 8.67 9.90 14.42
N ARG A 312 9.47 10.97 14.47
CA ARG A 312 10.81 10.97 15.05
C ARG A 312 10.82 11.34 16.55
N SER A 313 9.66 11.68 17.12
CA SER A 313 9.52 12.08 18.51
C SER A 313 8.83 11.00 19.35
N PRO A 314 9.58 10.14 20.08
CA PRO A 314 8.98 9.18 21.00
C PRO A 314 8.05 9.87 22.03
N ALA A 315 8.38 11.09 22.43
CA ALA A 315 7.60 11.86 23.40
C ALA A 315 6.22 12.28 22.85
N GLU A 316 6.14 12.70 21.56
CA GLU A 316 4.85 13.02 20.95
C GLU A 316 3.99 11.77 20.75
N ILE A 317 4.59 10.66 20.32
CA ILE A 317 3.92 9.36 20.20
C ILE A 317 3.36 8.93 21.55
N GLN A 318 4.15 9.01 22.62
CA GLN A 318 3.72 8.69 23.97
C GLN A 318 2.57 9.59 24.42
N SER A 319 2.69 10.91 24.24
CA SER A 319 1.66 11.88 24.61
C SER A 319 0.35 11.63 23.85
N ALA A 320 0.42 11.31 22.57
CA ALA A 320 -0.76 10.98 21.77
C ALA A 320 -1.43 9.69 22.25
N LEU A 321 -0.66 8.64 22.59
CA LEU A 321 -1.18 7.41 23.21
C LEU A 321 -1.90 7.71 24.52
N GLU A 322 -1.28 8.46 25.44
CA GLU A 322 -1.87 8.82 26.72
C GLU A 322 -3.17 9.60 26.54
N ARG A 323 -3.14 10.63 25.68
CA ARG A 323 -4.30 11.47 25.38
C ARG A 323 -5.45 10.66 24.78
N LEU A 324 -5.16 9.77 23.83
CA LEU A 324 -6.18 8.97 23.15
C LEU A 324 -6.78 7.91 24.08
N LEU A 325 -5.93 7.16 24.80
CA LEU A 325 -6.40 6.04 25.60
C LEU A 325 -7.08 6.45 26.92
N THR A 326 -6.90 7.70 27.35
CA THR A 326 -7.58 8.25 28.54
C THR A 326 -8.84 9.08 28.23
N SER A 327 -9.16 9.29 26.94
CA SER A 327 -10.31 10.12 26.54
C SER A 327 -11.32 9.37 25.67
N PRO A 328 -12.37 8.77 26.24
CA PRO A 328 -13.44 8.14 25.46
C PRO A 328 -14.10 9.07 24.45
N ALA A 329 -14.24 10.36 24.79
CA ALA A 329 -14.81 11.36 23.88
C ALA A 329 -13.93 11.57 22.64
N LEU A 330 -12.59 11.63 22.81
CA LEU A 330 -11.67 11.74 21.69
C LEU A 330 -11.66 10.46 20.85
N GLN A 331 -11.71 9.29 21.48
CA GLN A 331 -11.82 8.02 20.74
C GLN A 331 -13.06 8.01 19.84
N GLU A 332 -14.23 8.43 20.36
CA GLU A 332 -15.47 8.45 19.59
C GLU A 332 -15.44 9.50 18.47
N GLN A 333 -14.88 10.68 18.75
CA GLN A 333 -14.67 11.72 17.74
C GLN A 333 -13.83 11.20 16.56
N LEU A 334 -12.66 10.60 16.86
CA LEU A 334 -11.77 10.09 15.81
C LEU A 334 -12.36 8.87 15.10
N ARG A 335 -13.11 8.02 15.80
CA ARG A 335 -13.82 6.89 15.20
C ARG A 335 -14.83 7.35 14.17
N THR A 336 -15.63 8.34 14.49
CA THR A 336 -16.65 8.90 13.58
C THR A 336 -16.00 9.58 12.39
N ALA A 337 -15.08 10.52 12.62
CA ALA A 337 -14.38 11.22 11.55
C ALA A 337 -13.57 10.27 10.65
N GLY A 338 -12.93 9.25 11.24
CA GLY A 338 -12.18 8.24 10.50
C GLY A 338 -13.06 7.41 9.57
N ARG A 339 -14.22 6.94 10.04
CA ARG A 339 -15.18 6.20 9.20
C ARG A 339 -15.68 7.04 8.05
N GLU A 340 -16.09 8.28 8.29
CA GLU A 340 -16.53 9.20 7.23
C GLU A 340 -15.43 9.42 6.21
N ARG A 341 -14.20 9.62 6.66
CA ARG A 341 -13.05 9.80 5.79
C ARG A 341 -12.76 8.56 4.95
N ALA A 342 -12.85 7.36 5.52
CA ALA A 342 -12.58 6.10 4.84
C ALA A 342 -13.55 5.80 3.69
N GLU A 343 -14.80 6.33 3.72
CA GLU A 343 -15.78 6.14 2.65
C GLU A 343 -15.27 6.63 1.29
N GLN A 344 -14.36 7.60 1.27
CA GLN A 344 -13.74 8.11 0.03
C GLN A 344 -12.77 7.10 -0.60
N TYR A 345 -12.36 6.11 0.16
CA TYR A 345 -11.35 5.11 -0.21
C TYR A 345 -11.99 3.74 -0.53
N ARG A 346 -13.18 3.71 -1.11
CA ARG A 346 -13.77 2.47 -1.61
C ARG A 346 -13.18 2.09 -2.97
N TRP A 347 -12.96 0.80 -3.17
CA TRP A 347 -12.44 0.30 -4.45
C TRP A 347 -13.34 0.63 -5.63
N GLU A 348 -14.65 0.73 -5.42
CA GLU A 348 -15.61 1.14 -6.46
C GLU A 348 -15.31 2.55 -6.98
N ILE A 349 -14.96 3.47 -6.08
CA ILE A 349 -14.60 4.85 -6.44
C ILE A 349 -13.28 4.85 -7.20
N CYS A 350 -12.28 4.12 -6.71
CA CYS A 350 -10.97 3.97 -7.36
C CYS A 350 -11.12 3.40 -8.78
N ALA A 351 -11.85 2.30 -8.94
CA ALA A 351 -12.03 1.64 -10.22
C ALA A 351 -12.78 2.52 -11.23
N ARG A 352 -13.87 3.17 -10.81
CA ARG A 352 -14.63 4.10 -11.67
C ARG A 352 -13.74 5.23 -12.15
N ARG A 353 -13.02 5.92 -11.27
CA ARG A 353 -12.08 6.99 -11.66
C ARG A 353 -10.98 6.49 -12.58
N SER A 354 -10.50 5.25 -12.36
CA SER A 354 -9.49 4.64 -13.23
C SER A 354 -10.04 4.34 -14.63
N LEU A 355 -11.26 3.87 -14.76
CA LEU A 355 -11.92 3.68 -16.08
C LEU A 355 -12.07 5.02 -16.80
N ASP A 356 -12.52 6.07 -16.09
CA ASP A 356 -12.61 7.41 -16.68
C ASP A 356 -11.24 7.96 -17.10
N PHE A 357 -10.20 7.71 -16.31
CA PHE A 357 -8.82 8.03 -16.68
C PHE A 357 -8.42 7.31 -17.98
N PHE A 358 -8.66 6.00 -18.09
CA PHE A 358 -8.32 5.24 -19.31
C PHE A 358 -9.09 5.72 -20.54
N ARG A 359 -10.38 6.08 -20.40
CA ARG A 359 -11.22 6.64 -21.48
C ARG A 359 -10.62 7.94 -22.03
N ARG A 360 -10.01 8.77 -21.20
CA ARG A 360 -9.34 10.02 -21.63
C ARG A 360 -7.98 9.79 -22.27
N VAL A 361 -7.39 8.64 -22.10
CA VAL A 361 -6.11 8.25 -22.71
C VAL A 361 -6.32 7.56 -24.06
N GLY A 362 -7.25 6.64 -24.13
CA GLY A 362 -7.58 5.84 -25.33
C GLY A 362 -8.28 6.64 -26.38
#